data_07ddaf4e28b0d8c84ef1cfc29ca1a251
#
_entry.id   07ddaf4e28b0d8c84ef1cfc29ca1a251
#
_cell.length_a   1.000
_cell.length_b   1.000
_cell.length_c   1.000
_cell.angle_alpha   90.00
_cell.angle_beta   90.00
_cell.angle_gamma   90.00
#
_symmetry.space_group_name_H-M   'P 1'
#
loop_
_entity.id
_entity.type
_entity.pdbx_description
1 polymer ?
#
loop_
_entity_poly.entity_id
_entity_poly.type
_entity_poly.pdbx_seq_one_letter_code
_entity_poly.pdbx_strand_id
1 'polypeptide(L)'
;CVWGRGAIDMKGFLAMVLSAIRARQRRGEVPSRPIRFIMFADEEGSGTLGSTWLGANHPEAFDGVTEAISEVGGFSLTTPQGKRVYAVQSAEKGLWWFRMSATGSAGHGSMRNPDNAVTRVLDALSRIDSYQWPDLHHPVQEEFLNQVAAMWGLTIDRDDLESSLSPIGSLSRMVAACCAHSVTPTVLSAGYKVNVVPTRASAEVDARFIPGAQEDMISTIKSL
;
A
#
# COMPACT_ATOMS: atom_id res chain seq x y z
N CYS A 1 19.42 -18.82 -9.84
CA CYS A 1 18.63 -17.62 -9.53
C CYS A 1 18.78 -16.61 -10.65
N VAL A 2 17.70 -15.88 -10.95
CA VAL A 2 17.71 -14.75 -11.90
C VAL A 2 17.66 -13.47 -11.07
N TRP A 3 18.60 -12.56 -11.35
CA TRP A 3 18.72 -11.28 -10.68
C TRP A 3 18.45 -10.14 -11.67
N GLY A 4 17.69 -9.13 -11.26
CA GLY A 4 17.44 -7.93 -12.05
C GLY A 4 16.03 -7.37 -11.87
N ARG A 5 15.78 -6.23 -12.51
CA ARG A 5 14.47 -5.55 -12.47
C ARG A 5 13.38 -6.47 -13.02
N GLY A 6 12.29 -6.64 -12.25
CA GLY A 6 11.16 -7.49 -12.60
C GLY A 6 11.40 -8.99 -12.41
N ALA A 7 12.52 -9.41 -11.80
CA ALA A 7 12.81 -10.84 -11.58
C ALA A 7 11.83 -11.45 -10.55
N ILE A 8 11.49 -10.71 -9.52
CA ILE A 8 10.47 -11.09 -8.53
C ILE A 8 9.14 -10.42 -8.90
N ASP A 9 9.16 -9.13 -9.10
CA ASP A 9 8.01 -8.27 -9.34
C ASP A 9 8.08 -7.70 -10.77
N MET A 10 7.25 -8.27 -11.70
CA MET A 10 6.54 -9.55 -11.50
C MET A 10 6.56 -10.39 -12.79
N LYS A 11 7.66 -10.38 -13.51
CA LYS A 11 7.78 -11.12 -14.80
C LYS A 11 7.51 -12.63 -14.65
N GLY A 12 7.83 -13.20 -13.49
CA GLY A 12 7.50 -14.60 -13.17
C GLY A 12 6.00 -14.86 -13.21
N PHE A 13 5.21 -13.98 -12.60
CA PHE A 13 3.74 -14.07 -12.61
C PHE A 13 3.18 -13.90 -14.03
N LEU A 14 3.66 -12.92 -14.79
CA LEU A 14 3.25 -12.72 -16.19
C LEU A 14 3.54 -13.97 -17.03
N ALA A 15 4.70 -14.61 -16.85
CA ALA A 15 5.05 -15.84 -17.54
C ALA A 15 4.14 -17.01 -17.15
N MET A 16 3.75 -17.13 -15.88
CA MET A 16 2.79 -18.15 -15.42
C MET A 16 1.41 -17.97 -16.06
N VAL A 17 0.88 -16.74 -16.06
CA VAL A 17 -0.43 -16.43 -16.67
C VAL A 17 -0.44 -16.74 -18.15
N LEU A 18 0.58 -16.27 -18.90
CA LEU A 18 0.71 -16.56 -20.33
C LEU A 18 0.84 -18.07 -20.60
N SER A 19 1.59 -18.78 -19.77
CA SER A 19 1.76 -20.24 -19.92
C SER A 19 0.43 -20.97 -19.66
N ALA A 20 -0.33 -20.56 -18.67
CA ALA A 20 -1.65 -21.12 -18.39
C ALA A 20 -2.63 -20.89 -19.53
N ILE A 21 -2.69 -19.67 -20.10
CA ILE A 21 -3.53 -19.34 -21.25
C ILE A 21 -3.14 -20.21 -22.46
N ARG A 22 -1.85 -20.29 -22.76
CA ARG A 22 -1.33 -21.11 -23.88
C ARG A 22 -1.61 -22.60 -23.69
N ALA A 23 -1.50 -23.11 -22.47
CA ALA A 23 -1.80 -24.52 -22.18
C ALA A 23 -3.26 -24.84 -22.43
N ARG A 24 -4.18 -23.97 -22.01
CA ARG A 24 -5.62 -24.11 -22.28
C ARG A 24 -5.91 -24.08 -23.77
N GLN A 25 -5.33 -23.11 -24.49
CA GLN A 25 -5.51 -22.98 -25.92
C GLN A 25 -5.02 -24.25 -26.68
N ARG A 26 -3.87 -24.81 -26.29
CA ARG A 26 -3.36 -26.05 -26.89
C ARG A 26 -4.25 -27.27 -26.65
N ARG A 27 -5.00 -27.29 -25.56
CA ARG A 27 -5.99 -28.33 -25.26
C ARG A 27 -7.36 -28.09 -25.93
N GLY A 28 -7.50 -26.99 -26.69
CA GLY A 28 -8.77 -26.59 -27.30
C GLY A 28 -9.83 -26.15 -26.29
N GLU A 29 -9.42 -25.78 -25.08
CA GLU A 29 -10.33 -25.30 -24.05
C GLU A 29 -10.81 -23.89 -24.39
N VAL A 30 -12.12 -23.71 -24.50
CA VAL A 30 -12.76 -22.42 -24.65
C VAL A 30 -13.20 -21.95 -23.26
N PRO A 31 -12.75 -20.79 -22.77
CA PRO A 31 -13.21 -20.28 -21.49
C PRO A 31 -14.71 -19.93 -21.58
N SER A 32 -15.43 -20.14 -20.46
CA SER A 32 -16.86 -19.81 -20.36
C SER A 32 -17.16 -18.32 -20.46
N ARG A 33 -16.17 -17.48 -20.25
CA ARG A 33 -16.20 -16.02 -20.39
C ARG A 33 -14.95 -15.56 -21.15
N PRO A 34 -15.03 -14.46 -21.92
CA PRO A 34 -13.84 -13.84 -22.50
C PRO A 34 -12.80 -13.48 -21.42
N ILE A 35 -11.54 -13.73 -21.72
CA ILE A 35 -10.43 -13.33 -20.87
C ILE A 35 -9.68 -12.22 -21.60
N ARG A 36 -9.52 -11.09 -20.93
CA ARG A 36 -8.74 -9.95 -21.40
C ARG A 36 -7.48 -9.87 -20.56
N PHE A 37 -6.33 -9.91 -21.20
CA PHE A 37 -5.03 -9.84 -20.53
C PHE A 37 -4.37 -8.51 -20.89
N ILE A 38 -4.14 -7.67 -19.89
CA ILE A 38 -3.55 -6.33 -20.05
C ILE A 38 -2.28 -6.27 -19.21
N MET A 39 -1.18 -5.88 -19.84
CA MET A 39 0.09 -5.59 -19.17
C MET A 39 0.28 -4.09 -19.15
N PHE A 40 0.20 -3.50 -17.97
CA PHE A 40 0.40 -2.07 -17.79
C PHE A 40 1.88 -1.72 -17.76
N ALA A 41 2.23 -0.58 -18.35
CA ALA A 41 3.50 0.08 -18.11
C ALA A 41 3.40 0.97 -16.87
N ASP A 42 4.55 1.38 -16.32
CA ASP A 42 4.64 2.41 -15.26
C ASP A 42 3.86 2.08 -13.98
N GLU A 43 3.68 0.79 -13.66
CA GLU A 43 2.93 0.40 -12.47
C GLU A 43 3.64 0.93 -11.21
N GLU A 44 4.93 0.69 -11.07
CA GLU A 44 5.79 1.14 -9.96
C GLU A 44 5.94 2.67 -9.86
N GLY A 45 5.66 3.38 -10.93
CA GLY A 45 5.75 4.85 -11.01
C GLY A 45 4.41 5.57 -10.85
N SER A 46 3.41 4.96 -10.18
CA SER A 46 2.04 5.47 -10.01
C SER A 46 1.03 5.13 -11.12
N GLY A 47 1.42 4.40 -12.13
CA GLY A 47 0.54 3.96 -13.23
C GLY A 47 0.04 5.06 -14.15
N THR A 48 0.59 6.27 -14.07
CA THR A 48 0.12 7.43 -14.84
C THR A 48 0.19 7.21 -16.35
N LEU A 49 1.28 6.59 -16.82
CA LEU A 49 1.50 6.27 -18.24
C LEU A 49 0.93 4.90 -18.65
N GLY A 50 0.43 4.12 -17.70
CA GLY A 50 -0.13 2.79 -17.91
C GLY A 50 -1.61 2.72 -17.64
N SER A 51 -1.99 2.25 -16.45
CA SER A 51 -3.39 1.99 -16.09
C SER A 51 -4.26 3.24 -16.12
N THR A 52 -3.79 4.35 -15.57
CA THR A 52 -4.50 5.63 -15.57
C THR A 52 -4.72 6.15 -16.99
N TRP A 53 -3.64 6.13 -17.80
CA TRP A 53 -3.73 6.56 -19.20
C TRP A 53 -4.70 5.69 -20.00
N LEU A 54 -4.62 4.37 -19.86
CA LEU A 54 -5.49 3.45 -20.58
C LEU A 54 -6.95 3.65 -20.17
N GLY A 55 -7.25 3.80 -18.88
CA GLY A 55 -8.61 4.05 -18.39
C GLY A 55 -9.20 5.37 -18.90
N ALA A 56 -8.38 6.41 -19.05
CA ALA A 56 -8.80 7.73 -19.52
C ALA A 56 -8.97 7.79 -21.05
N ASN A 57 -8.11 7.12 -21.82
CA ASN A 57 -8.05 7.26 -23.28
C ASN A 57 -8.68 6.08 -24.04
N HIS A 58 -8.76 4.92 -23.41
CA HIS A 58 -9.30 3.67 -24.00
C HIS A 58 -10.19 2.93 -23.00
N PRO A 59 -11.25 3.56 -22.46
CA PRO A 59 -12.15 2.91 -21.48
C PRO A 59 -12.79 1.65 -22.04
N GLU A 60 -12.98 1.57 -23.38
CA GLU A 60 -13.47 0.38 -24.08
C GLU A 60 -12.60 -0.87 -23.85
N ALA A 61 -11.34 -0.68 -23.43
CA ALA A 61 -10.50 -1.79 -23.02
C ALA A 61 -11.05 -2.57 -21.82
N PHE A 62 -11.96 -1.99 -21.07
CA PHE A 62 -12.58 -2.59 -19.89
C PHE A 62 -14.05 -2.94 -20.08
N ASP A 63 -14.61 -2.72 -21.29
CA ASP A 63 -16.02 -3.02 -21.54
C ASP A 63 -16.35 -4.49 -21.30
N GLY A 64 -17.41 -4.71 -20.52
CA GLY A 64 -17.89 -6.04 -20.16
C GLY A 64 -17.02 -6.80 -19.16
N VAL A 65 -15.96 -6.18 -18.62
CA VAL A 65 -15.16 -6.74 -17.53
C VAL A 65 -15.92 -6.58 -16.21
N THR A 66 -16.20 -7.70 -15.55
CA THR A 66 -16.91 -7.73 -14.26
C THR A 66 -16.03 -8.19 -13.10
N GLU A 67 -14.88 -8.79 -13.42
CA GLU A 67 -13.93 -9.32 -12.42
C GLU A 67 -12.50 -9.10 -12.93
N ALA A 68 -11.58 -8.88 -12.01
CA ALA A 68 -10.17 -8.72 -12.32
C ALA A 68 -9.30 -9.58 -11.40
N ILE A 69 -8.17 -10.05 -11.93
CA ILE A 69 -7.11 -10.72 -11.16
C ILE A 69 -5.86 -9.86 -11.34
N SER A 70 -5.28 -9.44 -10.22
CA SER A 70 -4.07 -8.65 -10.17
C SER A 70 -2.89 -9.46 -9.62
N GLU A 71 -1.79 -8.80 -9.35
CA GLU A 71 -0.53 -9.41 -8.91
C GLU A 71 -0.55 -9.96 -7.49
N VAL A 72 -1.38 -9.38 -6.61
CA VAL A 72 -1.44 -9.74 -5.20
C VAL A 72 -2.44 -10.85 -4.95
N GLY A 73 -1.98 -11.92 -4.30
CA GLY A 73 -2.81 -13.06 -3.92
C GLY A 73 -2.24 -14.40 -4.42
N GLY A 74 -3.03 -15.45 -4.24
CA GLY A 74 -2.66 -16.79 -4.70
C GLY A 74 -1.57 -17.50 -3.90
N PHE A 75 -0.93 -16.84 -2.94
CA PHE A 75 -0.05 -17.50 -2.00
C PHE A 75 -0.84 -18.30 -0.96
N SER A 76 -0.24 -19.39 -0.50
CA SER A 76 -0.90 -20.28 0.44
C SER A 76 -0.23 -20.30 1.79
N LEU A 77 -1.05 -20.48 2.83
CA LEU A 77 -0.66 -20.71 4.21
C LEU A 77 -0.99 -22.15 4.61
N THR A 78 -0.22 -22.70 5.50
CA THR A 78 -0.55 -24.02 6.08
C THR A 78 -1.00 -23.83 7.52
N THR A 79 -2.22 -24.27 7.83
CA THR A 79 -2.75 -24.20 9.20
C THR A 79 -2.03 -25.21 10.12
N PRO A 80 -2.13 -25.05 11.44
CA PRO A 80 -1.59 -26.04 12.39
C PRO A 80 -2.09 -27.47 12.15
N GLN A 81 -3.28 -27.62 11.57
CA GLN A 81 -3.86 -28.93 11.24
C GLN A 81 -3.40 -29.46 9.87
N GLY A 82 -2.42 -28.80 9.22
CA GLY A 82 -1.86 -29.21 7.94
C GLY A 82 -2.74 -28.90 6.71
N LYS A 83 -3.82 -28.14 6.87
CA LYS A 83 -4.65 -27.69 5.74
C LYS A 83 -4.00 -26.51 5.03
N ARG A 84 -4.06 -26.52 3.70
CA ARG A 84 -3.60 -25.40 2.88
C ARG A 84 -4.74 -24.41 2.64
N VAL A 85 -4.49 -23.14 2.95
CA VAL A 85 -5.40 -22.01 2.75
C VAL A 85 -4.80 -21.07 1.74
N TYR A 86 -5.60 -20.58 0.81
CA TYR A 86 -5.19 -19.59 -0.17
C TYR A 86 -5.82 -18.23 0.17
N ALA A 87 -5.00 -17.20 0.23
CA ALA A 87 -5.48 -15.84 0.41
C ALA A 87 -6.06 -15.31 -0.90
N VAL A 88 -7.26 -14.75 -0.82
CA VAL A 88 -7.93 -14.06 -1.93
C VAL A 88 -8.20 -12.64 -1.50
N GLN A 89 -7.68 -11.68 -2.25
CA GLN A 89 -7.92 -10.27 -2.00
C GLN A 89 -9.34 -9.90 -2.39
N SER A 90 -10.09 -9.34 -1.47
CA SER A 90 -11.47 -8.88 -1.68
C SER A 90 -11.66 -7.39 -1.41
N ALA A 91 -10.65 -6.73 -0.88
CA ALA A 91 -10.57 -5.27 -0.73
C ALA A 91 -9.10 -4.83 -0.70
N GLU A 92 -8.87 -3.57 -0.96
CA GLU A 92 -7.55 -2.94 -0.94
C GLU A 92 -7.59 -1.62 -0.19
N LYS A 93 -6.51 -1.32 0.54
CA LYS A 93 -6.35 0.00 1.18
C LYS A 93 -6.20 1.06 0.11
N GLY A 94 -6.82 2.21 0.32
CA GLY A 94 -6.60 3.36 -0.52
C GLY A 94 -5.21 3.96 -0.34
N LEU A 95 -4.74 4.64 -1.36
CA LEU A 95 -3.42 5.29 -1.42
C LEU A 95 -3.59 6.81 -1.47
N TRP A 96 -2.79 7.53 -0.68
CA TRP A 96 -2.65 8.96 -0.77
C TRP A 96 -1.20 9.39 -0.51
N TRP A 97 -0.49 9.69 -1.57
CA TRP A 97 0.82 10.33 -1.48
C TRP A 97 0.64 11.83 -1.43
N PHE A 98 1.27 12.46 -0.47
CA PHE A 98 1.21 13.90 -0.36
C PHE A 98 2.57 14.50 0.02
N ARG A 99 2.75 15.75 -0.37
CA ARG A 99 3.90 16.55 0.03
C ARG A 99 3.45 17.63 1.01
N MET A 100 4.12 17.71 2.13
CA MET A 100 4.03 18.83 3.05
C MET A 100 5.26 19.72 2.91
N SER A 101 5.10 21.03 3.04
CA SER A 101 6.20 21.95 2.95
C SER A 101 5.99 23.15 3.88
N ALA A 102 7.08 23.66 4.41
CA ALA A 102 7.11 24.89 5.18
C ALA A 102 8.09 25.89 4.57
N THR A 103 7.77 27.15 4.76
CA THR A 103 8.67 28.27 4.47
C THR A 103 9.11 28.93 5.77
N GLY A 104 10.26 29.58 5.76
CA GLY A 104 10.81 30.31 6.88
C GLY A 104 11.83 31.34 6.44
N SER A 105 12.41 32.03 7.40
CA SER A 105 13.41 33.06 7.16
C SER A 105 14.80 32.47 6.99
N ALA A 106 15.55 32.92 5.98
CA ALA A 106 16.96 32.57 5.82
C ALA A 106 17.81 33.14 6.97
N GLY A 107 18.91 32.47 7.29
CA GLY A 107 19.82 32.96 8.33
C GLY A 107 21.12 32.20 8.37
N HIS A 108 22.02 32.65 9.24
CA HIS A 108 23.25 31.96 9.54
C HIS A 108 23.04 30.99 10.71
N GLY A 109 23.53 29.74 10.60
CA GLY A 109 23.28 28.67 11.58
C GLY A 109 23.77 28.94 13.00
N SER A 110 24.71 29.89 13.18
CA SER A 110 25.14 30.34 14.52
C SER A 110 24.20 31.32 15.20
N MET A 111 23.19 31.81 14.49
CA MET A 111 22.22 32.78 14.99
C MET A 111 20.90 32.06 15.30
N ARG A 112 20.25 32.44 16.41
CA ARG A 112 18.92 31.92 16.72
C ARG A 112 17.92 32.34 15.63
N ASN A 113 17.28 31.37 15.04
CA ASN A 113 16.24 31.60 14.03
C ASN A 113 14.91 30.97 14.50
N PRO A 114 13.95 31.77 15.01
CA PRO A 114 12.66 31.26 15.47
C PRO A 114 11.72 30.90 14.32
N ASP A 115 12.02 31.30 13.09
CA ASP A 115 11.24 31.09 11.90
C ASP A 115 11.97 30.09 10.94
N ASN A 116 12.27 28.92 11.45
CA ASN A 116 13.03 27.89 10.73
C ASN A 116 12.07 26.90 10.01
N ALA A 117 12.15 26.85 8.68
CA ALA A 117 11.35 25.93 7.88
C ALA A 117 11.57 24.46 8.21
N VAL A 118 12.80 24.07 8.56
CA VAL A 118 13.13 22.69 8.93
C VAL A 118 12.42 22.28 10.21
N THR A 119 12.48 23.11 11.24
CA THR A 119 11.80 22.83 12.52
C THR A 119 10.30 22.69 12.33
N ARG A 120 9.68 23.56 11.51
CA ARG A 120 8.24 23.47 11.21
C ARG A 120 7.83 22.15 10.57
N VAL A 121 8.62 21.64 9.61
CA VAL A 121 8.34 20.34 8.98
C VAL A 121 8.52 19.22 9.99
N LEU A 122 9.58 19.26 10.80
CA LEU A 122 9.83 18.25 11.83
C LEU A 122 8.71 18.22 12.90
N ASP A 123 8.23 19.39 13.34
CA ASP A 123 7.13 19.50 14.30
C ASP A 123 5.83 18.91 13.73
N ALA A 124 5.52 19.18 12.47
CA ALA A 124 4.35 18.62 11.81
C ALA A 124 4.47 17.09 11.63
N LEU A 125 5.63 16.61 11.21
CA LEU A 125 5.87 15.16 11.10
C LEU A 125 5.78 14.47 12.46
N SER A 126 6.31 15.07 13.52
CA SER A 126 6.22 14.52 14.87
C SER A 126 4.77 14.39 15.36
N ARG A 127 3.91 15.36 15.03
CA ARG A 127 2.48 15.28 15.35
C ARG A 127 1.78 14.17 14.60
N ILE A 128 2.08 14.01 13.31
CA ILE A 128 1.54 12.93 12.47
C ILE A 128 2.00 11.56 13.00
N ASP A 129 3.28 11.40 13.30
CA ASP A 129 3.87 10.14 13.76
C ASP A 129 3.33 9.71 15.13
N SER A 130 3.10 10.66 16.02
CA SER A 130 2.55 10.40 17.37
C SER A 130 1.03 10.25 17.39
N TYR A 131 0.33 10.52 16.29
CA TYR A 131 -1.12 10.42 16.26
C TYR A 131 -1.57 8.96 16.29
N GLN A 132 -2.44 8.65 17.24
CA GLN A 132 -3.03 7.31 17.35
C GLN A 132 -4.27 7.23 16.46
N TRP A 133 -4.12 6.51 15.36
CA TRP A 133 -5.23 6.27 14.44
C TRP A 133 -6.29 5.40 15.09
N PRO A 134 -7.60 5.73 14.93
CA PRO A 134 -8.65 4.90 15.47
C PRO A 134 -8.65 3.52 14.81
N ASP A 135 -9.02 2.50 15.59
CA ASP A 135 -9.31 1.19 15.04
C ASP A 135 -10.60 1.25 14.22
N LEU A 136 -10.50 0.94 12.94
CA LEU A 136 -11.62 0.98 12.01
C LEU A 136 -12.09 -0.44 11.70
N HIS A 137 -13.36 -0.69 12.00
CA HIS A 137 -14.01 -1.97 11.76
C HIS A 137 -14.60 -2.03 10.35
N HIS A 138 -13.80 -2.46 9.38
CA HIS A 138 -14.30 -2.70 8.03
C HIS A 138 -14.78 -4.15 7.87
N PRO A 139 -15.96 -4.43 7.28
CA PRO A 139 -16.53 -5.77 7.22
C PRO A 139 -15.60 -6.84 6.63
N VAL A 140 -14.83 -6.50 5.61
CA VAL A 140 -13.86 -7.43 5.00
C VAL A 140 -12.73 -7.79 5.96
N GLN A 141 -12.26 -6.84 6.77
CA GLN A 141 -11.24 -7.09 7.79
C GLN A 141 -11.76 -7.97 8.90
N GLU A 142 -12.97 -7.68 9.39
CA GLU A 142 -13.61 -8.47 10.44
C GLU A 142 -13.77 -9.92 10.01
N GLU A 143 -14.32 -10.15 8.82
CA GLU A 143 -14.47 -11.48 8.28
C GLU A 143 -13.13 -12.20 8.12
N PHE A 144 -12.12 -11.52 7.60
CA PHE A 144 -10.78 -12.07 7.44
C PHE A 144 -10.15 -12.46 8.79
N LEU A 145 -10.18 -11.56 9.78
CA LEU A 145 -9.64 -11.83 11.12
C LEU A 145 -10.38 -12.97 11.81
N ASN A 146 -11.71 -13.03 11.67
CA ASN A 146 -12.51 -14.11 12.21
C ASN A 146 -12.15 -15.47 11.58
N GLN A 147 -11.94 -15.51 10.27
CA GLN A 147 -11.52 -16.73 9.58
C GLN A 147 -10.11 -17.16 10.02
N VAL A 148 -9.16 -16.23 10.13
CA VAL A 148 -7.82 -16.53 10.62
C VAL A 148 -7.87 -17.04 12.06
N ALA A 149 -8.61 -16.37 12.94
CA ALA A 149 -8.81 -16.80 14.32
C ALA A 149 -9.34 -18.22 14.42
N ALA A 150 -10.40 -18.53 13.67
CA ALA A 150 -11.00 -19.85 13.65
C ALA A 150 -10.05 -20.94 13.11
N MET A 151 -9.30 -20.65 12.05
CA MET A 151 -8.39 -21.62 11.42
C MET A 151 -7.13 -21.91 12.24
N TRP A 152 -6.64 -20.94 12.99
CA TRP A 152 -5.44 -21.09 13.83
C TRP A 152 -5.74 -21.26 15.30
N GLY A 153 -7.01 -21.15 15.74
CA GLY A 153 -7.40 -21.22 17.14
C GLY A 153 -6.89 -20.03 17.95
N LEU A 154 -6.95 -18.82 17.38
CA LEU A 154 -6.43 -17.60 17.99
C LEU A 154 -7.53 -16.80 18.67
N THR A 155 -7.16 -16.04 19.68
CA THR A 155 -7.94 -14.91 20.18
C THR A 155 -7.29 -13.64 19.61
N ILE A 156 -8.05 -12.83 18.90
CA ILE A 156 -7.57 -11.60 18.30
C ILE A 156 -7.71 -10.46 19.31
N ASP A 157 -6.59 -9.82 19.62
CA ASP A 157 -6.53 -8.56 20.33
C ASP A 157 -6.29 -7.45 19.28
N ARG A 158 -7.24 -6.55 19.13
CA ARG A 158 -7.16 -5.49 18.12
C ARG A 158 -6.21 -4.38 18.51
N ASP A 159 -5.96 -4.21 19.79
CA ASP A 159 -4.97 -3.24 20.28
C ASP A 159 -3.53 -3.73 20.05
N ASP A 160 -3.35 -5.04 19.86
CA ASP A 160 -2.06 -5.66 19.51
C ASP A 160 -2.23 -6.78 18.47
N LEU A 161 -2.63 -6.40 17.26
CA LEU A 161 -2.85 -7.34 16.17
C LEU A 161 -1.58 -8.11 15.79
N GLU A 162 -0.41 -7.48 15.79
CA GLU A 162 0.82 -8.14 15.38
C GLU A 162 1.17 -9.30 16.32
N SER A 163 1.06 -9.10 17.63
CA SER A 163 1.29 -10.16 18.61
C SER A 163 0.22 -11.25 18.53
N SER A 164 -1.06 -10.86 18.45
CA SER A 164 -2.19 -11.80 18.33
C SER A 164 -2.05 -12.71 17.10
N LEU A 165 -1.53 -12.16 16.00
CA LEU A 165 -1.35 -12.88 14.74
C LEU A 165 0.02 -13.57 14.63
N SER A 166 0.90 -13.46 15.64
CA SER A 166 2.24 -14.05 15.58
C SER A 166 2.27 -15.55 15.22
N PRO A 167 1.28 -16.39 15.60
CA PRO A 167 1.26 -17.80 15.21
C PRO A 167 1.11 -18.04 13.69
N ILE A 168 0.68 -17.05 12.90
CA ILE A 168 0.68 -17.18 11.43
C ILE A 168 2.06 -16.87 10.79
N GLY A 169 3.08 -16.63 11.62
CA GLY A 169 4.46 -16.48 11.20
C GLY A 169 4.75 -15.13 10.54
N SER A 170 5.60 -15.11 9.51
CA SER A 170 6.06 -13.88 8.87
C SER A 170 4.97 -13.01 8.24
N LEU A 171 3.77 -13.55 8.09
CA LEU A 171 2.63 -12.81 7.53
C LEU A 171 1.88 -11.96 8.57
N SER A 172 2.14 -12.13 9.87
CA SER A 172 1.47 -11.37 10.94
C SER A 172 1.56 -9.85 10.71
N ARG A 173 2.74 -9.34 10.38
CA ARG A 173 2.96 -7.92 10.09
C ARG A 173 2.15 -7.43 8.88
N MET A 174 2.13 -8.23 7.81
CA MET A 174 1.37 -7.87 6.61
C MET A 174 -0.13 -7.82 6.91
N VAL A 175 -0.64 -8.81 7.63
CA VAL A 175 -2.05 -8.85 8.02
C VAL A 175 -2.41 -7.69 8.95
N ALA A 176 -1.60 -7.43 9.97
CA ALA A 176 -1.81 -6.28 10.86
C ALA A 176 -1.80 -4.96 10.08
N ALA A 177 -0.84 -4.78 9.17
CA ALA A 177 -0.76 -3.59 8.32
C ALA A 177 -1.98 -3.43 7.39
N CYS A 178 -2.60 -4.52 6.94
CA CYS A 178 -3.84 -4.46 6.15
C CYS A 178 -5.05 -3.99 6.98
N CYS A 179 -5.00 -4.14 8.30
CA CYS A 179 -6.10 -3.83 9.21
C CYS A 179 -6.04 -2.43 9.84
N ALA A 180 -5.00 -1.64 9.55
CA ALA A 180 -4.81 -0.31 10.13
C ALA A 180 -4.48 0.74 9.07
N HIS A 181 -4.70 2.01 9.41
CA HIS A 181 -4.10 3.11 8.66
C HIS A 181 -2.58 3.07 8.78
N SER A 182 -1.89 3.56 7.77
CA SER A 182 -0.47 3.87 7.86
C SER A 182 -0.17 5.22 7.23
N VAL A 183 0.68 6.00 7.89
CA VAL A 183 1.14 7.31 7.41
C VAL A 183 2.64 7.37 7.65
N THR A 184 3.42 7.23 6.58
CA THR A 184 4.87 7.03 6.68
C THR A 184 5.60 8.11 5.90
N PRO A 185 6.36 8.99 6.56
CA PRO A 185 7.29 9.89 5.88
C PRO A 185 8.38 9.09 5.16
N THR A 186 8.56 9.35 3.87
CA THR A 186 9.50 8.60 3.03
C THR A 186 10.63 9.44 2.46
N VAL A 187 10.40 10.75 2.28
CA VAL A 187 11.40 11.69 1.80
C VAL A 187 11.41 12.93 2.68
N LEU A 188 12.59 13.40 3.05
CA LEU A 188 12.80 14.68 3.73
C LEU A 188 13.84 15.48 2.97
N SER A 189 13.54 16.74 2.65
CA SER A 189 14.42 17.61 1.88
C SER A 189 14.47 19.01 2.49
N ALA A 190 15.69 19.47 2.81
CA ALA A 190 15.91 20.83 3.31
C ALA A 190 17.38 21.21 3.21
N GLY A 191 17.64 22.49 2.90
CA GLY A 191 18.96 23.09 2.95
C GLY A 191 19.97 22.52 1.94
N TYR A 192 21.14 23.12 1.92
CA TYR A 192 22.26 22.71 1.05
C TYR A 192 23.63 22.92 1.72
N LYS A 193 23.67 23.62 2.86
CA LYS A 193 24.92 23.95 3.56
C LYS A 193 24.67 24.03 5.06
N VAL A 194 25.57 23.44 5.85
CA VAL A 194 25.41 23.26 7.30
C VAL A 194 25.27 24.57 8.09
N ASN A 195 25.88 25.66 7.63
CA ASN A 195 25.83 26.95 8.31
C ASN A 195 24.79 27.93 7.74
N VAL A 196 23.85 27.45 6.91
CA VAL A 196 22.79 28.25 6.31
C VAL A 196 21.43 27.69 6.71
N VAL A 197 20.59 28.53 7.32
CA VAL A 197 19.19 28.19 7.60
C VAL A 197 18.39 28.29 6.29
N PRO A 198 17.78 27.22 5.80
CA PRO A 198 17.04 27.24 4.54
C PRO A 198 15.68 27.94 4.68
N THR A 199 15.25 28.58 3.59
CA THR A 199 13.93 29.22 3.51
C THR A 199 12.79 28.25 3.25
N ARG A 200 13.10 26.99 2.88
CA ARG A 200 12.10 25.96 2.60
C ARG A 200 12.58 24.60 3.08
N ALA A 201 11.64 23.85 3.60
CA ALA A 201 11.79 22.41 3.87
C ALA A 201 10.54 21.67 3.38
N SER A 202 10.67 20.41 3.02
CA SER A 202 9.53 19.58 2.61
C SER A 202 9.73 18.13 2.99
N ALA A 203 8.61 17.41 3.17
CA ALA A 203 8.59 15.97 3.31
C ALA A 203 7.56 15.37 2.35
N GLU A 204 7.83 14.17 1.86
CA GLU A 204 6.86 13.34 1.15
C GLU A 204 6.42 12.19 2.05
N VAL A 205 5.13 11.90 2.01
CA VAL A 205 4.49 10.98 2.93
C VAL A 205 3.64 9.99 2.13
N ASP A 206 3.83 8.69 2.38
CA ASP A 206 2.96 7.61 1.91
C ASP A 206 1.90 7.36 2.98
N ALA A 207 0.65 7.68 2.67
CA ALA A 207 -0.50 7.38 3.50
C ALA A 207 -1.36 6.29 2.86
N ARG A 208 -1.76 5.31 3.68
CA ARG A 208 -2.64 4.22 3.29
C ARG A 208 -3.84 4.19 4.23
N PHE A 209 -5.04 4.20 3.69
CA PHE A 209 -6.28 4.27 4.46
C PHE A 209 -7.19 3.08 4.20
N ILE A 210 -7.94 2.71 5.22
CA ILE A 210 -9.01 1.71 5.12
C ILE A 210 -10.09 2.22 4.17
N PRO A 211 -10.65 1.39 3.29
CA PRO A 211 -11.68 1.80 2.35
C PRO A 211 -12.81 2.58 3.03
N GLY A 212 -13.19 3.69 2.44
CA GLY A 212 -14.23 4.60 2.96
C GLY A 212 -13.74 5.67 3.96
N ALA A 213 -12.50 5.58 4.48
CA ALA A 213 -11.97 6.51 5.48
C ALA A 213 -11.02 7.60 4.92
N GLN A 214 -11.05 7.84 3.60
CA GLN A 214 -10.16 8.78 2.95
C GLN A 214 -10.34 10.22 3.45
N GLU A 215 -11.57 10.70 3.49
CA GLU A 215 -11.86 12.08 3.87
C GLU A 215 -11.52 12.34 5.34
N ASP A 216 -11.81 11.37 6.21
CA ASP A 216 -11.49 11.45 7.63
C ASP A 216 -9.97 11.50 7.85
N MET A 217 -9.21 10.66 7.15
CA MET A 217 -7.75 10.70 7.21
C MET A 217 -7.19 12.05 6.75
N ILE A 218 -7.65 12.55 5.60
CA ILE A 218 -7.20 13.83 5.05
C ILE A 218 -7.52 14.99 6.00
N SER A 219 -8.74 15.02 6.57
CA SER A 219 -9.16 16.06 7.51
C SER A 219 -8.34 16.01 8.80
N THR A 220 -8.08 14.82 9.32
CA THR A 220 -7.25 14.61 10.50
C THR A 220 -5.83 15.12 10.29
N ILE A 221 -5.17 14.69 9.19
CA ILE A 221 -3.80 15.14 8.88
C ILE A 221 -3.72 16.67 8.72
N LYS A 222 -4.74 17.28 8.13
CA LYS A 222 -4.78 18.74 7.98
C LYS A 222 -5.00 19.49 9.30
N SER A 223 -5.54 18.83 10.31
CA SER A 223 -5.79 19.43 11.64
C SER A 223 -4.59 19.28 12.58
N LEU A 224 -3.71 18.33 12.31
CA LEU A 224 -2.47 18.11 13.06
C LEU A 224 -1.39 19.15 12.74
#